data_151c1406080edf296a588aabf2a355d3
#
_entry.id   151c1406080edf296a588aabf2a355d3
#
_cell.length_a   1.000
_cell.length_b   1.000
_cell.length_c   1.000
_cell.angle_alpha   90.00
_cell.angle_beta   90.00
_cell.angle_gamma   90.00
#
_symmetry.space_group_name_H-M   'P 1'
#
loop_
_entity.id
_entity.type
_entity.pdbx_description
1 polymer ?
#
loop_
_entity_poly.entity_id
_entity_poly.type
_entity_poly.pdbx_seq_one_letter_code
_entity_poly.pdbx_strand_id
1 'polypeptide(L)'
;MFSGVLLFVADRFLIVGIVMAAVCLVSWAVVPVVRFVKYLATNPRLARVRPRAIGVTVGLALGLIILLGVVPFPCSFRAPGVVVAAQRTQIANETAGEVVEVLATPGQPVQQGQALLRLQNPELALHLADTRAHLDEINARLLQAMKKESADIAPLTSLSDSVADTLKKLTADADKLTVRANHDGVWVAPGIEEYVGRWLPRGVGLGLLANPAAFEFAATVREDDVNALFAQKIHGAKVRLYGDAWEKLPVSEWRVIPGGQHLLPSAALGWSAGGEVPVSLDENSQGNRSAEPFFEVLGKLNPGSDVVLLDGRSGKISFQLPAEPLLVRWSRSLWQLLQKRYQI
;
A
#
# COMPACT_ATOMS: atom_id res chain seq x y z
N MET A 1 -18.60 -13.13 30.99
CA MET A 1 -18.15 -12.32 32.14
C MET A 1 -16.83 -12.78 32.75
N PHE A 2 -16.59 -14.06 33.01
CA PHE A 2 -15.33 -14.55 33.60
C PHE A 2 -14.07 -14.25 32.77
N SER A 3 -14.14 -14.30 31.47
CA SER A 3 -12.97 -14.02 30.60
C SER A 3 -12.46 -12.57 30.68
N GLY A 4 -13.35 -11.61 30.90
CA GLY A 4 -12.95 -10.19 31.00
C GLY A 4 -12.22 -9.89 32.31
N VAL A 5 -12.68 -10.50 33.43
CA VAL A 5 -12.01 -10.37 34.74
C VAL A 5 -10.62 -11.04 34.70
N LEU A 6 -10.53 -12.19 34.06
CA LEU A 6 -9.27 -12.94 33.90
C LEU A 6 -8.25 -12.16 33.05
N LEU A 7 -8.71 -11.51 31.99
CA LEU A 7 -7.88 -10.62 31.15
C LEU A 7 -7.41 -9.38 31.92
N PHE A 8 -8.27 -8.75 32.69
CA PHE A 8 -7.93 -7.56 33.49
C PHE A 8 -6.92 -7.87 34.60
N VAL A 9 -7.07 -9.00 35.30
CA VAL A 9 -6.14 -9.44 36.34
C VAL A 9 -4.81 -9.88 35.76
N ALA A 10 -4.82 -10.55 34.59
CA ALA A 10 -3.62 -10.97 33.90
C ALA A 10 -2.77 -9.79 33.39
N ASP A 11 -3.39 -8.66 33.11
CA ASP A 11 -2.73 -7.44 32.67
C ASP A 11 -1.95 -6.73 33.78
N ARG A 12 -2.43 -6.87 35.02
CA ARG A 12 -1.84 -6.19 36.20
C ARG A 12 -0.88 -7.09 36.99
N PHE A 13 -1.13 -8.39 37.05
CA PHE A 13 -0.37 -9.37 37.83
C PHE A 13 -0.15 -10.67 37.04
N LEU A 14 0.98 -10.74 36.34
CA LEU A 14 1.34 -11.85 35.43
C LEU A 14 1.24 -13.23 36.12
N ILE A 15 1.81 -13.37 37.31
CA ILE A 15 1.82 -14.65 38.06
C ILE A 15 0.41 -15.07 38.43
N VAL A 16 -0.42 -14.13 38.91
CA VAL A 16 -1.82 -14.39 39.29
C VAL A 16 -2.64 -14.76 38.05
N GLY A 17 -2.43 -14.09 36.93
CA GLY A 17 -3.09 -14.40 35.67
C GLY A 17 -2.75 -15.79 35.14
N ILE A 18 -1.49 -16.20 35.20
CA ILE A 18 -1.06 -17.56 34.83
C ILE A 18 -1.67 -18.62 35.74
N VAL A 19 -1.65 -18.40 37.05
CA VAL A 19 -2.23 -19.34 38.00
C VAL A 19 -3.75 -19.45 37.79
N MET A 20 -4.46 -18.35 37.62
CA MET A 20 -5.89 -18.37 37.32
C MET A 20 -6.19 -19.05 35.96
N ALA A 21 -5.40 -18.79 34.94
CA ALA A 21 -5.55 -19.48 33.66
C ALA A 21 -5.31 -20.99 33.77
N ALA A 22 -4.32 -21.41 34.55
CA ALA A 22 -4.05 -22.83 34.85
C ALA A 22 -5.20 -23.47 35.62
N VAL A 23 -5.72 -22.80 36.64
CA VAL A 23 -6.89 -23.27 37.42
C VAL A 23 -8.15 -23.38 36.53
N CYS A 24 -8.39 -22.41 35.66
CA CYS A 24 -9.49 -22.47 34.70
C CYS A 24 -9.32 -23.64 33.72
N LEU A 25 -8.10 -23.83 33.17
CA LEU A 25 -7.80 -24.94 32.28
C LEU A 25 -7.97 -26.29 32.94
N VAL A 26 -7.46 -26.43 34.16
CA VAL A 26 -7.66 -27.66 34.96
C VAL A 26 -9.15 -27.89 35.27
N SER A 27 -9.86 -26.86 35.71
CA SER A 27 -11.30 -26.99 36.07
C SER A 27 -12.17 -27.29 34.85
N TRP A 28 -11.87 -26.69 33.71
CA TRP A 28 -12.74 -26.76 32.52
C TRP A 28 -12.33 -27.90 31.55
N ALA A 29 -11.08 -28.27 31.47
CA ALA A 29 -10.59 -29.31 30.56
C ALA A 29 -10.25 -30.59 31.30
N VAL A 30 -9.40 -30.53 32.34
CA VAL A 30 -8.87 -31.73 33.02
C VAL A 30 -9.96 -32.41 33.87
N VAL A 31 -10.73 -31.66 34.66
CA VAL A 31 -11.75 -32.24 35.53
C VAL A 31 -12.86 -32.98 34.76
N PRO A 32 -13.44 -32.47 33.67
CA PRO A 32 -14.40 -33.19 32.85
C PRO A 32 -13.81 -34.47 32.24
N VAL A 33 -12.56 -34.38 31.71
CA VAL A 33 -11.87 -35.54 31.14
C VAL A 33 -11.62 -36.61 32.21
N VAL A 34 -11.13 -36.24 33.38
CA VAL A 34 -10.90 -37.17 34.48
C VAL A 34 -12.24 -37.79 34.97
N ARG A 35 -13.29 -36.99 35.09
CA ARG A 35 -14.64 -37.51 35.43
C ARG A 35 -15.14 -38.49 34.37
N PHE A 36 -14.94 -38.19 33.11
CA PHE A 36 -15.33 -39.05 31.99
C PHE A 36 -14.56 -40.35 32.00
N VAL A 37 -13.21 -40.28 32.16
CA VAL A 37 -12.36 -41.49 32.29
C VAL A 37 -12.77 -42.32 33.49
N LYS A 38 -13.01 -41.68 34.67
CA LYS A 38 -13.48 -42.36 35.88
C LYS A 38 -14.86 -43.00 35.69
N TYR A 39 -15.76 -42.31 34.98
CA TYR A 39 -17.07 -42.84 34.61
C TYR A 39 -16.95 -44.11 33.75
N LEU A 40 -16.09 -44.08 32.73
CA LEU A 40 -15.81 -45.25 31.88
C LEU A 40 -15.21 -46.42 32.69
N ALA A 41 -14.32 -46.10 33.65
CA ALA A 41 -13.61 -47.12 34.43
C ALA A 41 -14.47 -47.74 35.56
N THR A 42 -15.35 -46.93 36.21
CA THR A 42 -15.92 -47.33 37.49
C THR A 42 -17.42 -47.62 37.40
N ASN A 43 -18.13 -47.25 36.32
CA ASN A 43 -19.57 -47.39 36.26
C ASN A 43 -20.03 -48.86 36.10
N PRO A 44 -20.83 -49.44 37.01
CA PRO A 44 -21.31 -50.83 36.94
C PRO A 44 -22.20 -51.12 35.73
N ARG A 45 -22.92 -50.11 35.23
CA ARG A 45 -23.79 -50.25 34.05
C ARG A 45 -23.03 -50.52 32.76
N LEU A 46 -21.74 -50.16 32.69
CA LEU A 46 -20.87 -50.42 31.54
C LEU A 46 -20.09 -51.72 31.66
N ALA A 47 -20.21 -52.51 32.73
CA ALA A 47 -19.38 -53.69 32.98
C ALA A 47 -19.35 -54.70 31.81
N ARG A 48 -20.49 -54.88 31.13
CA ARG A 48 -20.64 -55.79 29.97
C ARG A 48 -20.05 -55.30 28.65
N VAL A 49 -19.97 -53.97 28.48
CA VAL A 49 -19.50 -53.33 27.19
C VAL A 49 -18.26 -52.48 27.39
N ARG A 50 -17.67 -52.52 28.60
CA ARG A 50 -16.49 -51.73 28.98
C ARG A 50 -15.34 -51.77 27.95
N PRO A 51 -14.87 -52.94 27.46
CA PRO A 51 -13.77 -53.00 26.51
C PRO A 51 -14.12 -52.32 25.18
N ARG A 52 -15.39 -52.44 24.72
CA ARG A 52 -15.85 -51.76 23.52
C ARG A 52 -15.95 -50.25 23.71
N ALA A 53 -16.49 -49.79 24.84
CA ALA A 53 -16.63 -48.38 25.17
C ALA A 53 -15.24 -47.72 25.27
N ILE A 54 -14.28 -48.33 25.95
CA ILE A 54 -12.89 -47.83 26.02
C ILE A 54 -12.25 -47.84 24.66
N GLY A 55 -12.39 -48.91 23.88
CA GLY A 55 -11.82 -49.02 22.53
C GLY A 55 -12.35 -47.93 21.59
N VAL A 56 -13.69 -47.68 21.62
CA VAL A 56 -14.30 -46.63 20.80
C VAL A 56 -13.83 -45.20 21.23
N THR A 57 -13.79 -44.92 22.52
CA THR A 57 -13.37 -43.59 23.01
C THR A 57 -11.90 -43.33 22.79
N VAL A 58 -11.02 -44.30 23.00
CA VAL A 58 -9.60 -44.21 22.72
C VAL A 58 -9.37 -44.10 21.21
N GLY A 59 -10.08 -44.92 20.40
CA GLY A 59 -10.00 -44.87 18.94
C GLY A 59 -10.45 -43.50 18.41
N LEU A 60 -11.54 -42.92 18.95
CA LEU A 60 -12.03 -41.60 18.57
C LEU A 60 -11.05 -40.48 18.99
N ALA A 61 -10.50 -40.57 20.21
CA ALA A 61 -9.48 -39.61 20.67
C ALA A 61 -8.21 -39.68 19.82
N LEU A 62 -7.74 -40.90 19.52
CA LEU A 62 -6.58 -41.11 18.66
C LEU A 62 -6.85 -40.65 17.22
N GLY A 63 -8.03 -40.93 16.68
CA GLY A 63 -8.49 -40.46 15.39
C GLY A 63 -8.53 -38.92 15.32
N LEU A 64 -9.00 -38.26 16.39
CA LEU A 64 -9.01 -36.80 16.48
C LEU A 64 -7.59 -36.21 16.54
N ILE A 65 -6.70 -36.81 17.30
CA ILE A 65 -5.28 -36.39 17.37
C ILE A 65 -4.59 -36.56 16.02
N ILE A 66 -4.82 -37.68 15.34
CA ILE A 66 -4.28 -37.92 13.99
C ILE A 66 -4.88 -36.90 13.00
N LEU A 67 -6.19 -36.67 13.05
CA LEU A 67 -6.86 -35.71 12.19
C LEU A 67 -6.30 -34.28 12.37
N LEU A 68 -6.10 -33.82 13.58
CA LEU A 68 -5.60 -32.48 13.88
C LEU A 68 -4.09 -32.35 13.74
N GLY A 69 -3.34 -33.44 13.99
CA GLY A 69 -1.88 -33.43 14.03
C GLY A 69 -1.18 -33.85 12.74
N VAL A 70 -1.85 -34.66 11.91
CA VAL A 70 -1.23 -35.24 10.69
C VAL A 70 -1.89 -34.75 9.41
N VAL A 71 -3.23 -34.56 9.41
CA VAL A 71 -3.95 -34.13 8.23
C VAL A 71 -3.63 -32.66 7.93
N PRO A 72 -3.06 -32.37 6.74
CA PRO A 72 -2.76 -31.00 6.34
C PRO A 72 -4.05 -30.28 5.91
N PHE A 73 -4.35 -29.18 6.59
CA PHE A 73 -5.48 -28.33 6.25
C PHE A 73 -5.02 -27.16 5.38
N PRO A 74 -5.80 -26.76 4.35
CA PRO A 74 -5.45 -25.64 3.50
C PRO A 74 -5.43 -24.35 4.31
N CYS A 75 -4.31 -23.64 4.22
CA CYS A 75 -4.13 -22.36 4.87
C CYS A 75 -4.26 -21.24 3.85
N SER A 76 -5.02 -20.21 4.18
CA SER A 76 -5.07 -18.98 3.39
C SER A 76 -4.94 -17.77 4.30
N PHE A 77 -4.11 -16.85 3.91
CA PHE A 77 -3.95 -15.56 4.54
C PHE A 77 -4.65 -14.51 3.68
N ARG A 78 -5.32 -13.53 4.30
CA ARG A 78 -6.06 -12.48 3.60
C ARG A 78 -5.59 -11.12 4.08
N ALA A 79 -5.35 -10.21 3.12
CA ALA A 79 -5.00 -8.84 3.39
C ALA A 79 -5.94 -7.88 2.65
N PRO A 80 -6.38 -6.78 3.29
CA PRO A 80 -7.12 -5.73 2.62
C PRO A 80 -6.18 -4.98 1.67
N GLY A 81 -6.74 -4.43 0.60
CA GLY A 81 -5.98 -3.66 -0.37
C GLY A 81 -6.88 -2.92 -1.34
N VAL A 82 -6.27 -2.22 -2.26
CA VAL A 82 -6.91 -1.39 -3.26
C VAL A 82 -6.28 -1.63 -4.62
N VAL A 83 -7.09 -1.55 -5.66
CA VAL A 83 -6.62 -1.54 -7.04
C VAL A 83 -5.96 -0.21 -7.32
N VAL A 84 -4.73 -0.24 -7.81
CA VAL A 84 -3.98 0.95 -8.22
C VAL A 84 -3.49 0.78 -9.64
N ALA A 85 -3.49 1.85 -10.41
CA ALA A 85 -2.84 1.82 -11.71
C ALA A 85 -1.34 1.58 -11.54
N ALA A 86 -0.76 0.62 -12.28
CA ALA A 86 0.66 0.25 -12.16
C ALA A 86 1.59 1.42 -12.54
N GLN A 87 1.17 2.25 -13.47
CA GLN A 87 1.79 3.54 -13.79
C GLN A 87 0.82 4.65 -13.43
N ARG A 88 1.14 5.35 -12.35
CA ARG A 88 0.46 6.57 -11.95
C ARG A 88 1.49 7.64 -11.66
N THR A 89 1.32 8.79 -12.27
CA THR A 89 2.22 9.94 -12.07
C THR A 89 1.38 11.15 -11.67
N GLN A 90 1.74 11.75 -10.56
CA GLN A 90 1.15 13.03 -10.18
C GLN A 90 1.71 14.11 -11.08
N ILE A 91 0.85 14.81 -11.80
CA ILE A 91 1.21 15.92 -12.63
C ILE A 91 1.16 17.20 -11.78
N ALA A 92 2.28 17.90 -11.73
CA ALA A 92 2.41 19.19 -11.07
C ALA A 92 3.02 20.20 -12.03
N ASN A 93 2.75 21.49 -11.81
CA ASN A 93 3.40 22.52 -12.58
C ASN A 93 4.89 22.65 -12.18
N GLU A 94 5.79 22.66 -13.16
CA GLU A 94 7.22 22.82 -12.93
C GLU A 94 7.68 24.28 -12.88
N THR A 95 6.85 25.20 -13.38
CA THR A 95 7.10 26.63 -13.40
C THR A 95 5.86 27.37 -12.89
N ALA A 96 6.06 28.42 -12.10
CA ALA A 96 4.97 29.26 -11.59
C ALA A 96 4.34 30.04 -12.74
N GLY A 97 3.00 30.20 -12.68
CA GLY A 97 2.27 30.95 -13.68
C GLY A 97 0.76 30.95 -13.45
N GLU A 98 0.06 31.80 -14.16
CA GLU A 98 -1.39 31.88 -14.20
C GLU A 98 -1.94 30.84 -15.19
N VAL A 99 -2.98 30.12 -14.80
CA VAL A 99 -3.64 29.14 -15.67
C VAL A 99 -4.48 29.87 -16.69
N VAL A 100 -4.10 29.77 -17.96
CA VAL A 100 -4.86 30.44 -19.06
C VAL A 100 -5.92 29.50 -19.60
N GLU A 101 -5.59 28.23 -19.80
CA GLU A 101 -6.44 27.30 -20.52
C GLU A 101 -6.19 25.86 -20.11
N VAL A 102 -7.25 25.08 -19.99
CA VAL A 102 -7.21 23.63 -19.85
C VAL A 102 -7.40 23.01 -21.25
N LEU A 103 -6.34 22.36 -21.76
CA LEU A 103 -6.30 21.84 -23.14
C LEU A 103 -6.86 20.43 -23.24
N ALA A 104 -6.70 19.60 -22.19
CA ALA A 104 -7.22 18.24 -22.16
C ALA A 104 -8.34 18.12 -21.15
N THR A 105 -9.45 17.51 -21.55
CA THR A 105 -10.61 17.30 -20.70
C THR A 105 -10.31 16.21 -19.67
N PRO A 106 -10.56 16.44 -18.35
CA PRO A 106 -10.42 15.40 -17.36
C PRO A 106 -11.24 14.13 -17.68
N GLY A 107 -10.67 12.96 -17.43
CA GLY A 107 -11.31 11.67 -17.73
C GLY A 107 -11.05 11.14 -19.14
N GLN A 108 -10.43 11.90 -20.02
CA GLN A 108 -10.07 11.43 -21.37
C GLN A 108 -8.69 10.76 -21.42
N PRO A 109 -8.50 9.81 -22.35
CA PRO A 109 -7.18 9.26 -22.61
C PRO A 109 -6.30 10.30 -23.29
N VAL A 110 -5.07 10.41 -22.84
CA VAL A 110 -4.03 11.32 -23.37
C VAL A 110 -2.79 10.53 -23.72
N GLN A 111 -2.04 11.01 -24.71
CA GLN A 111 -0.78 10.44 -25.16
C GLN A 111 0.41 11.14 -24.50
N GLN A 112 1.54 10.44 -24.42
CA GLN A 112 2.79 11.02 -23.95
C GLN A 112 3.15 12.29 -24.75
N GLY A 113 3.50 13.37 -24.03
CA GLY A 113 3.82 14.66 -24.63
C GLY A 113 2.62 15.54 -24.97
N GLN A 114 1.38 15.02 -24.89
CA GLN A 114 0.18 15.81 -25.11
C GLN A 114 0.07 16.93 -24.07
N ALA A 115 -0.25 18.16 -24.54
CA ALA A 115 -0.47 19.29 -23.67
C ALA A 115 -1.77 19.14 -22.89
N LEU A 116 -1.69 19.29 -21.57
CA LEU A 116 -2.80 19.17 -20.65
C LEU A 116 -3.35 20.53 -20.22
N LEU A 117 -2.43 21.47 -19.96
CA LEU A 117 -2.72 22.77 -19.39
C LEU A 117 -1.70 23.78 -19.89
N ARG A 118 -2.14 25.02 -20.12
CA ARG A 118 -1.27 26.16 -20.48
C ARG A 118 -1.26 27.18 -19.36
N LEU A 119 -0.04 27.50 -18.93
CA LEU A 119 0.24 28.58 -17.98
C LEU A 119 0.81 29.80 -18.72
N GLN A 120 0.67 30.98 -18.14
CA GLN A 120 1.31 32.19 -18.58
C GLN A 120 2.06 32.82 -17.41
N ASN A 121 3.27 33.30 -17.70
CA ASN A 121 4.07 34.06 -16.73
C ASN A 121 4.68 35.27 -17.42
N PRO A 122 4.05 36.47 -17.28
CA PRO A 122 4.52 37.70 -17.93
C PRO A 122 5.92 38.13 -17.43
N GLU A 123 6.23 37.88 -16.17
CA GLU A 123 7.53 38.21 -15.59
C GLU A 123 8.64 37.37 -16.23
N LEU A 124 8.44 36.06 -16.37
CA LEU A 124 9.36 35.17 -17.05
C LEU A 124 9.56 35.57 -18.53
N ALA A 125 8.47 35.96 -19.20
CA ALA A 125 8.52 36.42 -20.59
C ALA A 125 9.35 37.69 -20.71
N LEU A 126 9.22 38.66 -19.78
CA LEU A 126 10.01 39.88 -19.72
C LEU A 126 11.51 39.56 -19.47
N HIS A 127 11.79 38.72 -18.49
CA HIS A 127 13.17 38.28 -18.17
C HIS A 127 13.84 37.58 -19.35
N LEU A 128 13.09 36.77 -20.11
CA LEU A 128 13.56 36.14 -21.34
C LEU A 128 13.92 37.17 -22.40
N ALA A 129 13.07 38.16 -22.63
CA ALA A 129 13.31 39.22 -23.62
C ALA A 129 14.51 40.07 -23.22
N ASP A 130 14.62 40.45 -21.96
CA ASP A 130 15.75 41.25 -21.44
C ASP A 130 17.07 40.48 -21.54
N THR A 131 17.12 39.22 -21.09
CA THR A 131 18.33 38.38 -21.18
C THR A 131 18.76 38.15 -22.62
N ARG A 132 17.80 37.98 -23.54
CA ARG A 132 18.09 37.85 -24.97
C ARG A 132 18.71 39.13 -25.56
N ALA A 133 18.14 40.30 -25.25
CA ALA A 133 18.65 41.58 -25.67
C ALA A 133 20.07 41.83 -25.10
N HIS A 134 20.29 41.46 -23.84
CA HIS A 134 21.60 41.56 -23.21
C HIS A 134 22.66 40.66 -23.87
N LEU A 135 22.29 39.41 -24.22
CA LEU A 135 23.14 38.52 -24.96
C LEU A 135 23.53 39.10 -26.34
N ASP A 136 22.56 39.67 -27.07
CA ASP A 136 22.77 40.29 -28.37
C ASP A 136 23.74 41.50 -28.25
N GLU A 137 23.58 42.32 -27.19
CA GLU A 137 24.50 43.42 -26.90
C GLU A 137 25.94 42.93 -26.64
N ILE A 138 26.10 41.89 -25.81
CA ILE A 138 27.43 41.31 -25.52
C ILE A 138 28.06 40.77 -26.79
N ASN A 139 27.32 40.05 -27.62
CA ASN A 139 27.79 39.51 -28.90
C ASN A 139 28.21 40.63 -29.87
N ALA A 140 27.46 41.74 -29.91
CA ALA A 140 27.87 42.91 -30.74
C ALA A 140 29.19 43.51 -30.24
N ARG A 141 29.37 43.65 -28.92
CA ARG A 141 30.61 44.12 -28.27
C ARG A 141 31.77 43.17 -28.55
N LEU A 142 31.53 41.87 -28.46
CA LEU A 142 32.54 40.83 -28.77
C LEU A 142 33.03 40.93 -30.24
N LEU A 143 32.08 41.07 -31.18
CA LEU A 143 32.42 41.28 -32.60
C LEU A 143 33.26 42.56 -32.83
N GLN A 144 32.96 43.62 -32.08
CA GLN A 144 33.73 44.86 -32.13
C GLN A 144 35.14 44.69 -31.54
N ALA A 145 35.25 43.97 -30.40
CA ALA A 145 36.52 43.66 -29.77
C ALA A 145 37.44 42.79 -30.67
N MET A 146 36.85 41.81 -31.36
CA MET A 146 37.56 40.96 -32.33
C MET A 146 38.14 41.75 -33.49
N LYS A 147 37.42 42.76 -33.99
CA LYS A 147 37.90 43.65 -35.05
C LYS A 147 39.07 44.56 -34.63
N LYS A 148 39.14 44.87 -33.33
CA LYS A 148 40.17 45.79 -32.77
C LYS A 148 41.31 45.04 -32.09
N GLU A 149 41.36 43.72 -32.16
CA GLU A 149 42.33 42.86 -31.46
C GLU A 149 42.49 43.22 -29.98
N SER A 150 41.37 43.48 -29.32
CA SER A 150 41.36 43.95 -27.93
C SER A 150 41.59 42.81 -26.95
N ALA A 151 42.25 43.10 -25.81
CA ALA A 151 42.43 42.19 -24.69
C ALA A 151 41.10 41.80 -24.02
N ASP A 152 39.99 42.47 -24.36
CA ASP A 152 38.67 42.24 -23.77
C ASP A 152 37.92 41.03 -24.36
N ILE A 153 38.49 40.34 -25.34
CA ILE A 153 37.86 39.19 -26.02
C ILE A 153 37.56 38.09 -25.01
N ALA A 154 38.53 37.67 -24.20
CA ALA A 154 38.34 36.57 -23.24
C ALA A 154 37.29 36.86 -22.15
N PRO A 155 37.29 38.03 -21.50
CA PRO A 155 36.22 38.41 -20.56
C PRO A 155 34.83 38.46 -21.20
N LEU A 156 34.71 39.04 -22.41
CA LEU A 156 33.45 39.13 -23.12
C LEU A 156 32.91 37.76 -23.55
N THR A 157 33.80 36.84 -23.96
CA THR A 157 33.41 35.46 -24.26
C THR A 157 32.86 34.76 -23.03
N SER A 158 33.56 34.83 -21.90
CA SER A 158 33.09 34.25 -20.64
C SER A 158 31.73 34.82 -20.18
N LEU A 159 31.55 36.13 -20.37
CA LEU A 159 30.27 36.80 -20.07
C LEU A 159 29.14 36.33 -21.00
N SER A 160 29.43 36.24 -22.32
CA SER A 160 28.50 35.71 -23.33
C SER A 160 28.05 34.31 -22.99
N ASP A 161 28.98 33.41 -22.62
CA ASP A 161 28.69 32.04 -22.25
C ASP A 161 27.78 31.98 -20.98
N SER A 162 28.07 32.78 -19.97
CA SER A 162 27.28 32.86 -18.74
C SER A 162 25.84 33.34 -19.00
N VAL A 163 25.66 34.37 -19.85
CA VAL A 163 24.34 34.90 -20.20
C VAL A 163 23.58 33.90 -21.09
N ALA A 164 24.30 33.25 -22.02
CA ALA A 164 23.72 32.20 -22.87
C ALA A 164 23.17 31.01 -21.99
N ASP A 165 23.94 30.59 -20.98
CA ASP A 165 23.48 29.57 -20.04
C ASP A 165 22.25 30.00 -19.26
N THR A 166 22.18 31.27 -18.84
CA THR A 166 21.00 31.86 -18.17
C THR A 166 19.82 31.87 -19.13
N LEU A 167 19.99 32.30 -20.36
CA LEU A 167 18.93 32.29 -21.38
C LEU A 167 18.39 30.87 -21.61
N LYS A 168 19.29 29.90 -21.69
CA LYS A 168 18.91 28.47 -21.83
C LYS A 168 18.03 27.99 -20.67
N LYS A 169 18.36 28.33 -19.42
CA LYS A 169 17.54 28.00 -18.25
C LYS A 169 16.16 28.64 -18.29
N LEU A 170 16.11 29.95 -18.58
CA LEU A 170 14.86 30.69 -18.71
C LEU A 170 13.95 30.14 -19.83
N THR A 171 14.57 29.74 -20.95
CA THR A 171 13.85 29.13 -22.08
C THR A 171 13.26 27.77 -21.66
N ALA A 172 14.03 26.94 -20.96
CA ALA A 172 13.57 25.66 -20.45
C ALA A 172 12.42 25.84 -19.43
N ASP A 173 12.47 26.87 -18.60
CA ASP A 173 11.37 27.19 -17.66
C ASP A 173 10.14 27.74 -18.40
N ALA A 174 10.30 28.45 -19.50
CA ALA A 174 9.19 28.88 -20.34
C ALA A 174 8.51 27.73 -21.09
N ASP A 175 9.28 26.75 -21.56
CA ASP A 175 8.74 25.53 -22.18
C ASP A 175 7.87 24.74 -21.22
N LYS A 176 8.19 24.78 -19.91
CA LYS A 176 7.44 24.14 -18.83
C LYS A 176 6.16 24.84 -18.45
N LEU A 177 5.88 26.03 -18.98
CA LEU A 177 4.57 26.70 -18.85
C LEU A 177 3.47 25.90 -19.56
N THR A 178 3.81 25.03 -20.51
CA THR A 178 2.88 24.07 -21.06
C THR A 178 3.08 22.74 -20.33
N VAL A 179 2.15 22.41 -19.45
CA VAL A 179 2.16 21.15 -18.73
C VAL A 179 1.76 20.03 -19.69
N ARG A 180 2.60 18.97 -19.77
CA ARG A 180 2.42 17.85 -20.70
C ARG A 180 2.31 16.53 -19.98
N ALA A 181 1.65 15.56 -20.60
CA ALA A 181 1.57 14.19 -20.12
C ALA A 181 2.94 13.48 -20.20
N ASN A 182 3.38 12.86 -19.10
CA ASN A 182 4.65 12.16 -19.01
C ASN A 182 4.62 10.76 -19.66
N HIS A 183 3.44 10.15 -19.75
CA HIS A 183 3.19 8.83 -20.37
C HIS A 183 1.76 8.77 -20.90
N ASP A 184 1.45 7.70 -21.62
CA ASP A 184 0.08 7.43 -22.07
C ASP A 184 -0.80 7.05 -20.88
N GLY A 185 -2.03 7.54 -20.85
CA GLY A 185 -2.95 7.23 -19.75
C GLY A 185 -4.22 8.05 -19.77
N VAL A 186 -5.01 7.91 -18.73
CA VAL A 186 -6.21 8.75 -18.48
C VAL A 186 -5.84 9.86 -17.52
N TRP A 187 -6.15 11.10 -17.89
CA TRP A 187 -5.90 12.24 -17.03
C TRP A 187 -7.04 12.47 -16.05
N VAL A 188 -6.76 12.29 -14.76
CA VAL A 188 -7.73 12.48 -13.67
C VAL A 188 -7.37 13.77 -12.91
N ALA A 189 -8.16 14.82 -13.13
CA ALA A 189 -7.93 16.13 -12.54
C ALA A 189 -9.26 16.77 -12.12
N PRO A 190 -9.90 16.28 -11.04
CA PRO A 190 -11.16 16.82 -10.56
C PRO A 190 -10.97 18.26 -10.13
N GLY A 191 -11.86 19.15 -10.58
CA GLY A 191 -11.83 20.58 -10.22
C GLY A 191 -10.73 21.39 -10.88
N ILE A 192 -10.03 20.89 -11.91
CA ILE A 192 -8.95 21.64 -12.60
C ILE A 192 -9.46 22.95 -13.22
N GLU A 193 -10.73 23.00 -13.61
CA GLU A 193 -11.36 24.17 -14.19
C GLU A 193 -11.43 25.37 -13.22
N GLU A 194 -11.45 25.10 -11.92
CA GLU A 194 -11.42 26.13 -10.88
C GLU A 194 -10.08 26.88 -10.78
N TYR A 195 -9.01 26.32 -11.37
CA TYR A 195 -7.70 26.95 -11.41
C TYR A 195 -7.54 27.95 -12.56
N VAL A 196 -8.43 27.97 -13.54
CA VAL A 196 -8.38 28.94 -14.65
C VAL A 196 -8.46 30.36 -14.11
N GLY A 197 -7.53 31.22 -14.55
CA GLY A 197 -7.37 32.58 -14.05
C GLY A 197 -6.68 32.70 -12.68
N ARG A 198 -6.19 31.61 -12.10
CA ARG A 198 -5.45 31.64 -10.83
C ARG A 198 -3.95 31.52 -11.06
N TRP A 199 -3.20 32.23 -10.24
CA TRP A 199 -1.75 32.07 -10.18
C TRP A 199 -1.38 30.85 -9.34
N LEU A 200 -0.61 29.94 -9.93
CA LEU A 200 -0.10 28.74 -9.28
C LEU A 200 1.41 28.88 -9.01
N PRO A 201 1.86 28.73 -7.75
CA PRO A 201 3.27 28.58 -7.46
C PRO A 201 3.81 27.25 -8.01
N ARG A 202 5.12 27.13 -8.16
CA ARG A 202 5.76 25.91 -8.65
C ARG A 202 5.46 24.73 -7.71
N GLY A 203 5.18 23.56 -8.27
CA GLY A 203 4.99 22.30 -7.53
C GLY A 203 3.56 22.03 -7.06
N VAL A 204 2.58 22.80 -7.52
CA VAL A 204 1.16 22.52 -7.22
C VAL A 204 0.70 21.30 -8.01
N GLY A 205 0.10 20.34 -7.31
CA GLY A 205 -0.50 19.16 -7.94
C GLY A 205 -1.73 19.54 -8.75
N LEU A 206 -1.71 19.22 -10.05
CA LEU A 206 -2.77 19.55 -11.00
C LEU A 206 -3.70 18.38 -11.27
N GLY A 207 -3.22 17.16 -11.04
CA GLY A 207 -3.97 15.95 -11.29
C GLY A 207 -3.10 14.72 -11.30
N LEU A 208 -3.70 13.60 -11.64
CA LEU A 208 -3.07 12.29 -11.71
C LEU A 208 -3.19 11.75 -13.13
N LEU A 209 -2.10 11.23 -13.68
CA LEU A 209 -2.12 10.46 -14.92
C LEU A 209 -2.03 8.99 -14.58
N ALA A 210 -3.06 8.21 -14.92
CA ALA A 210 -3.17 6.79 -14.63
C ALA A 210 -3.23 5.98 -15.91
N ASN A 211 -2.39 4.95 -16.04
CA ASN A 211 -2.45 4.06 -17.19
C ASN A 211 -3.49 2.95 -16.95
N PRO A 212 -4.59 2.90 -17.72
CA PRO A 212 -5.64 1.89 -17.56
C PRO A 212 -5.27 0.51 -18.10
N ALA A 213 -4.12 0.36 -18.77
CA ALA A 213 -3.72 -0.92 -19.36
C ALA A 213 -3.12 -1.90 -18.35
N ALA A 214 -2.63 -1.41 -17.22
CA ALA A 214 -2.00 -2.23 -16.20
C ALA A 214 -2.47 -1.81 -14.81
N PHE A 215 -3.04 -2.76 -14.08
CA PHE A 215 -3.45 -2.58 -12.70
C PHE A 215 -2.67 -3.50 -11.78
N GLU A 216 -2.31 -2.97 -10.62
CA GLU A 216 -1.75 -3.73 -9.50
C GLU A 216 -2.72 -3.66 -8.31
N PHE A 217 -2.70 -4.68 -7.48
CA PHE A 217 -3.42 -4.67 -6.22
C PHE A 217 -2.44 -4.37 -5.10
N ALA A 218 -2.56 -3.20 -4.50
CA ALA A 218 -1.76 -2.78 -3.36
C ALA A 218 -2.42 -3.26 -2.07
N ALA A 219 -1.88 -4.31 -1.47
CA ALA A 219 -2.37 -4.88 -0.23
C ALA A 219 -1.54 -4.42 0.96
N THR A 220 -2.21 -4.16 2.08
CA THR A 220 -1.57 -3.83 3.35
C THR A 220 -1.50 -5.05 4.25
N VAL A 221 -0.29 -5.49 4.57
CA VAL A 221 -0.02 -6.68 5.39
C VAL A 221 0.63 -6.24 6.69
N ARG A 222 0.09 -6.69 7.83
CA ARG A 222 0.66 -6.40 9.15
C ARG A 222 1.97 -7.16 9.35
N GLU A 223 2.83 -6.64 10.21
CA GLU A 223 4.11 -7.24 10.54
C GLU A 223 3.98 -8.69 11.04
N ASP A 224 2.99 -8.97 11.87
CA ASP A 224 2.71 -10.31 12.39
C ASP A 224 2.49 -11.35 11.27
N ASP A 225 1.87 -10.91 10.18
CA ASP A 225 1.45 -11.77 9.06
C ASP A 225 2.49 -11.81 7.92
N VAL A 226 3.36 -10.80 7.83
CA VAL A 226 4.36 -10.71 6.76
C VAL A 226 5.38 -11.84 6.81
N ASN A 227 5.71 -12.32 8.02
CA ASN A 227 6.60 -13.45 8.20
C ASN A 227 6.10 -14.73 7.50
N ALA A 228 4.77 -14.92 7.43
CA ALA A 228 4.18 -16.05 6.72
C ALA A 228 4.40 -15.95 5.19
N LEU A 229 4.49 -14.73 4.64
CA LEU A 229 4.76 -14.49 3.22
C LEU A 229 6.23 -14.77 2.85
N PHE A 230 7.17 -14.48 3.75
CA PHE A 230 8.60 -14.71 3.51
C PHE A 230 9.06 -16.14 3.85
N ALA A 231 8.49 -16.73 4.91
CA ALA A 231 8.91 -18.04 5.40
C ALA A 231 8.37 -19.23 4.59
N GLN A 232 7.27 -19.05 3.85
CA GLN A 232 6.59 -20.14 3.17
C GLN A 232 6.50 -19.89 1.66
N LYS A 233 6.62 -20.96 0.86
CA LYS A 233 6.39 -20.89 -0.58
C LYS A 233 4.89 -20.70 -0.84
N ILE A 234 4.51 -19.52 -1.31
CA ILE A 234 3.14 -19.21 -1.70
C ILE A 234 2.83 -19.94 -3.01
N HIS A 235 1.74 -20.70 -3.03
CA HIS A 235 1.30 -21.47 -4.21
C HIS A 235 0.51 -20.61 -5.20
N GLY A 236 -0.07 -19.50 -4.76
CA GLY A 236 -0.82 -18.58 -5.59
C GLY A 236 -1.51 -17.50 -4.79
N ALA A 237 -1.88 -16.43 -5.47
CA ALA A 237 -2.64 -15.34 -4.90
C ALA A 237 -3.88 -15.05 -5.76
N LYS A 238 -4.99 -14.68 -5.11
CA LYS A 238 -6.24 -14.31 -5.76
C LYS A 238 -6.82 -13.08 -5.09
N VAL A 239 -7.26 -12.12 -5.88
CA VAL A 239 -7.93 -10.90 -5.42
C VAL A 239 -9.44 -11.05 -5.61
N ARG A 240 -10.18 -10.57 -4.61
CA ARG A 240 -11.63 -10.40 -4.66
C ARG A 240 -11.94 -8.94 -4.37
N LEU A 241 -12.58 -8.27 -5.32
CA LEU A 241 -13.00 -6.88 -5.17
C LEU A 241 -14.33 -6.80 -4.41
N TYR A 242 -14.53 -5.72 -3.64
CA TYR A 242 -15.81 -5.46 -3.03
C TYR A 242 -16.85 -5.08 -4.09
N GLY A 243 -18.07 -5.59 -3.92
CA GLY A 243 -19.13 -5.46 -4.90
C GLY A 243 -19.18 -6.58 -5.95
N ASP A 244 -18.10 -7.39 -6.05
CA ASP A 244 -18.01 -8.50 -7.00
C ASP A 244 -17.66 -9.79 -6.25
N ALA A 245 -18.69 -10.38 -5.62
CA ALA A 245 -18.50 -11.51 -4.72
C ALA A 245 -18.12 -12.82 -5.41
N TRP A 246 -18.43 -12.96 -6.69
CA TRP A 246 -18.32 -14.23 -7.41
C TRP A 246 -16.98 -14.37 -8.14
N GLU A 247 -16.38 -13.28 -8.57
CA GLU A 247 -15.18 -13.32 -9.38
C GLU A 247 -13.91 -13.20 -8.54
N LYS A 248 -12.95 -14.08 -8.83
CA LYS A 248 -11.63 -14.09 -8.20
C LYS A 248 -10.60 -13.84 -9.28
N LEU A 249 -9.98 -12.67 -9.22
CA LEU A 249 -8.93 -12.29 -10.15
C LEU A 249 -7.62 -13.00 -9.77
N PRO A 250 -7.01 -13.76 -10.67
CA PRO A 250 -5.71 -14.36 -10.42
C PRO A 250 -4.64 -13.26 -10.40
N VAL A 251 -3.69 -13.38 -9.47
CA VAL A 251 -2.50 -12.54 -9.41
C VAL A 251 -1.36 -13.32 -10.04
N SER A 252 -0.77 -12.78 -11.12
CA SER A 252 0.30 -13.45 -11.85
C SER A 252 1.66 -13.32 -11.17
N GLU A 253 1.95 -12.12 -10.67
CA GLU A 253 3.20 -11.78 -10.01
C GLU A 253 2.90 -10.93 -8.79
N TRP A 254 3.62 -11.14 -7.71
CA TRP A 254 3.55 -10.27 -6.52
C TRP A 254 4.94 -9.93 -6.04
N ARG A 255 5.07 -8.73 -5.50
CA ARG A 255 6.29 -8.25 -4.86
C ARG A 255 5.94 -7.65 -3.50
N VAL A 256 6.76 -7.94 -2.51
CA VAL A 256 6.67 -7.31 -1.19
C VAL A 256 7.63 -6.15 -1.14
N ILE A 257 7.18 -4.98 -0.75
CA ILE A 257 8.07 -3.84 -0.55
C ILE A 257 8.77 -4.04 0.80
N PRO A 258 10.11 -4.20 0.83
CA PRO A 258 10.85 -4.47 2.05
C PRO A 258 11.03 -3.19 2.86
N GLY A 259 10.03 -2.82 3.63
CA GLY A 259 10.09 -1.64 4.50
C GLY A 259 8.72 -1.37 5.11
N GLY A 260 8.69 -1.16 6.42
CA GLY A 260 7.47 -0.77 7.11
C GLY A 260 7.04 0.62 6.65
N GLN A 261 5.83 0.74 6.17
CA GLN A 261 5.23 1.99 5.73
C GLN A 261 4.13 2.42 6.70
N HIS A 262 3.90 3.73 6.76
CA HIS A 262 2.79 4.30 7.51
C HIS A 262 1.77 4.98 6.61
N LEU A 263 2.14 5.31 5.37
CA LEU A 263 1.26 5.97 4.41
C LEU A 263 0.47 4.92 3.63
N LEU A 264 -0.84 4.92 3.78
CA LEU A 264 -1.73 3.98 3.09
C LEU A 264 -1.78 4.27 1.58
N PRO A 265 -1.85 3.24 0.72
CA PRO A 265 -2.06 3.40 -0.72
C PRO A 265 -3.33 4.17 -1.07
N SER A 266 -4.35 4.09 -0.22
CA SER A 266 -5.60 4.85 -0.33
C SER A 266 -6.23 5.04 1.04
N ALA A 267 -6.85 6.20 1.26
CA ALA A 267 -7.64 6.50 2.47
C ALA A 267 -8.80 5.50 2.68
N ALA A 268 -9.30 4.90 1.59
CA ALA A 268 -10.38 3.91 1.63
C ALA A 268 -10.03 2.64 2.43
N LEU A 269 -8.74 2.37 2.68
CA LEU A 269 -8.30 1.25 3.52
C LEU A 269 -8.39 1.54 5.01
N GLY A 270 -8.43 2.80 5.39
CA GLY A 270 -8.52 3.24 6.78
C GLY A 270 -9.91 3.04 7.37
N TRP A 271 -9.98 2.73 8.65
CA TRP A 271 -11.24 2.54 9.37
C TRP A 271 -12.14 3.78 9.34
N SER A 272 -11.57 4.99 9.28
CA SER A 272 -12.31 6.24 9.14
C SER A 272 -13.12 6.33 7.85
N ALA A 273 -12.69 5.64 6.80
CA ALA A 273 -13.37 5.55 5.51
C ALA A 273 -14.10 4.20 5.31
N GLY A 274 -14.27 3.39 6.37
CA GLY A 274 -14.92 2.07 6.31
C GLY A 274 -14.01 0.90 5.98
N GLY A 275 -12.69 1.11 5.91
CA GLY A 275 -11.69 0.05 5.74
C GLY A 275 -11.36 -0.70 7.04
N GLU A 276 -10.39 -1.62 6.96
CA GLU A 276 -10.02 -2.49 8.10
C GLU A 276 -8.70 -2.06 8.77
N VAL A 277 -7.98 -1.08 8.23
CA VAL A 277 -6.67 -0.67 8.74
C VAL A 277 -6.85 0.44 9.79
N PRO A 278 -6.26 0.28 10.99
CA PRO A 278 -6.25 1.35 12.00
C PRO A 278 -5.46 2.55 11.49
N VAL A 279 -6.06 3.75 11.54
CA VAL A 279 -5.40 5.00 11.13
C VAL A 279 -5.20 5.93 12.32
N SER A 280 -4.11 6.72 12.27
CA SER A 280 -3.87 7.81 13.21
C SER A 280 -4.86 8.95 12.94
N LEU A 281 -5.41 9.51 14.02
CA LEU A 281 -6.38 10.63 13.97
C LEU A 281 -5.69 12.01 14.01
N ASP A 282 -4.41 12.10 13.67
CA ASP A 282 -3.70 13.38 13.61
C ASP A 282 -4.35 14.31 12.57
N GLU A 283 -4.57 15.57 12.93
CA GLU A 283 -5.22 16.57 12.09
C GLU A 283 -4.54 16.76 10.72
N ASN A 284 -3.24 16.49 10.62
CA ASN A 284 -2.46 16.59 9.38
C ASN A 284 -2.49 15.32 8.51
N SER A 285 -3.06 14.22 8.97
CA SER A 285 -2.92 12.91 8.29
C SER A 285 -4.03 12.61 7.28
N GLN A 286 -5.09 13.43 7.21
CA GLN A 286 -6.25 13.21 6.32
C GLN A 286 -6.76 11.76 6.28
N GLY A 287 -6.54 10.97 7.35
CA GLY A 287 -6.91 9.56 7.40
C GLY A 287 -6.06 8.60 6.54
N ASN A 288 -4.96 9.09 5.95
CA ASN A 288 -4.07 8.28 5.11
C ASN A 288 -2.92 7.63 5.87
N ARG A 289 -2.76 7.91 7.17
CA ARG A 289 -1.63 7.39 7.94
C ARG A 289 -2.07 6.26 8.85
N SER A 290 -1.49 5.08 8.67
CA SER A 290 -1.72 3.93 9.55
C SER A 290 -1.15 4.19 10.95
N ALA A 291 -1.88 3.74 11.97
CA ALA A 291 -1.44 3.78 13.37
C ALA A 291 -0.29 2.80 13.65
N GLU A 292 -0.26 1.67 12.93
CA GLU A 292 0.80 0.67 13.03
C GLU A 292 1.55 0.57 11.69
N PRO A 293 2.86 0.25 11.69
CA PRO A 293 3.59 0.00 10.45
C PRO A 293 3.01 -1.21 9.72
N PHE A 294 2.94 -1.14 8.42
CA PHE A 294 2.51 -2.25 7.57
C PHE A 294 3.49 -2.45 6.41
N PHE A 295 3.46 -3.63 5.82
CA PHE A 295 4.19 -3.96 4.60
C PHE A 295 3.23 -3.90 3.42
N GLU A 296 3.67 -3.26 2.35
CA GLU A 296 2.90 -3.20 1.12
C GLU A 296 3.25 -4.38 0.21
N VAL A 297 2.22 -5.06 -0.26
CA VAL A 297 2.35 -6.16 -1.23
C VAL A 297 1.64 -5.75 -2.51
N LEU A 298 2.39 -5.60 -3.58
CA LEU A 298 1.88 -5.28 -4.90
C LEU A 298 1.69 -6.56 -5.70
N GLY A 299 0.49 -6.79 -6.18
CA GLY A 299 0.12 -7.93 -7.00
C GLY A 299 -0.39 -7.51 -8.36
N LYS A 300 0.25 -7.95 -9.45
CA LYS A 300 -0.18 -7.65 -10.82
C LYS A 300 -1.48 -8.38 -11.14
N LEU A 301 -2.50 -7.61 -11.47
CA LEU A 301 -3.80 -8.14 -11.85
C LEU A 301 -3.82 -8.44 -13.35
N ASN A 302 -4.31 -9.64 -13.68
CA ASN A 302 -4.70 -9.93 -15.06
C ASN A 302 -6.22 -9.76 -15.14
N PRO A 303 -6.71 -8.69 -15.80
CA PRO A 303 -8.14 -8.51 -15.96
C PRO A 303 -8.69 -9.67 -16.78
N GLY A 304 -9.64 -10.41 -16.22
CA GLY A 304 -10.55 -11.25 -16.99
C GLY A 304 -11.43 -10.33 -17.86
N SER A 305 -12.06 -10.88 -18.89
CA SER A 305 -12.85 -10.11 -19.85
C SER A 305 -14.06 -9.36 -19.28
N ASP A 306 -14.51 -9.71 -18.06
CA ASP A 306 -15.78 -9.22 -17.50
C ASP A 306 -15.65 -8.24 -16.34
N VAL A 307 -14.45 -8.04 -15.75
CA VAL A 307 -14.26 -7.14 -14.60
C VAL A 307 -13.70 -5.81 -15.04
N VAL A 308 -14.44 -4.75 -14.78
CA VAL A 308 -13.95 -3.37 -14.95
C VAL A 308 -13.05 -3.02 -13.78
N LEU A 309 -11.73 -2.91 -14.03
CA LEU A 309 -10.76 -2.43 -13.06
C LEU A 309 -10.76 -0.91 -13.06
N LEU A 310 -10.99 -0.34 -11.89
CA LEU A 310 -10.95 1.10 -11.66
C LEU A 310 -9.94 1.39 -10.54
N ASP A 311 -9.17 2.44 -10.71
CA ASP A 311 -8.26 2.93 -9.67
C ASP A 311 -9.03 3.31 -8.40
N GLY A 312 -8.52 2.92 -7.22
CA GLY A 312 -9.18 3.17 -5.94
C GLY A 312 -10.21 2.11 -5.51
N ARG A 313 -10.54 1.11 -6.34
CA ARG A 313 -11.48 0.06 -5.96
C ARG A 313 -10.88 -0.87 -4.91
N SER A 314 -11.54 -1.00 -3.76
CA SER A 314 -11.05 -1.80 -2.63
C SER A 314 -11.45 -3.28 -2.73
N GLY A 315 -10.68 -4.12 -2.03
CA GLY A 315 -10.90 -5.57 -2.01
C GLY A 315 -9.99 -6.30 -1.03
N LYS A 316 -9.92 -7.61 -1.17
CA LYS A 316 -9.02 -8.48 -0.39
C LYS A 316 -8.22 -9.39 -1.29
N ILE A 317 -6.92 -9.45 -1.06
CA ILE A 317 -6.05 -10.47 -1.62
C ILE A 317 -6.00 -11.68 -0.69
N SER A 318 -6.06 -12.88 -1.26
CA SER A 318 -5.93 -14.14 -0.53
C SER A 318 -4.73 -14.91 -1.06
N PHE A 319 -3.73 -15.09 -0.21
CA PHE A 319 -2.55 -15.91 -0.48
C PHE A 319 -2.82 -17.35 -0.06
N GLN A 320 -2.51 -18.30 -0.94
CA GLN A 320 -2.61 -19.71 -0.66
C GLN A 320 -1.27 -20.20 -0.11
N LEU A 321 -1.24 -20.48 1.18
CA LEU A 321 -0.10 -21.04 1.88
C LEU A 321 -0.09 -22.57 1.78
N PRO A 322 1.05 -23.23 1.93
CA PRO A 322 1.10 -24.68 2.01
C PRO A 322 0.20 -25.18 3.13
N ALA A 323 -0.38 -26.36 2.91
CA ALA A 323 -1.26 -26.98 3.90
C ALA A 323 -0.44 -27.43 5.12
N GLU A 324 -0.84 -27.00 6.31
CA GLU A 324 -0.20 -27.37 7.58
C GLU A 324 -1.21 -28.04 8.53
N PRO A 325 -0.75 -28.96 9.41
CA PRO A 325 -1.59 -29.51 10.45
C PRO A 325 -2.07 -28.44 11.44
N LEU A 326 -3.30 -28.55 11.88
CA LEU A 326 -3.92 -27.54 12.78
C LEU A 326 -3.18 -27.38 14.12
N LEU A 327 -2.66 -28.48 14.68
CA LEU A 327 -1.90 -28.43 15.94
C LEU A 327 -0.62 -27.59 15.79
N VAL A 328 0.10 -27.72 14.68
CA VAL A 328 1.32 -26.94 14.41
C VAL A 328 0.98 -25.46 14.28
N ARG A 329 -0.12 -25.16 13.59
CA ARG A 329 -0.60 -23.77 13.40
C ARG A 329 -1.00 -23.15 14.73
N TRP A 330 -1.78 -23.86 15.56
CA TRP A 330 -2.22 -23.35 16.86
C TRP A 330 -1.08 -23.16 17.84
N SER A 331 -0.10 -24.10 17.87
CA SER A 331 1.09 -23.93 18.71
C SER A 331 1.90 -22.70 18.31
N ARG A 332 2.09 -22.47 17.01
CA ARG A 332 2.77 -21.24 16.50
C ARG A 332 2.02 -19.97 16.90
N SER A 333 0.70 -19.94 16.71
CA SER A 333 -0.12 -18.78 17.09
C SER A 333 -0.09 -18.51 18.60
N LEU A 334 -0.09 -19.55 19.43
CA LEU A 334 0.06 -19.41 20.88
C LEU A 334 1.43 -18.85 21.26
N TRP A 335 2.51 -19.34 20.63
CA TRP A 335 3.86 -18.79 20.86
C TRP A 335 3.98 -17.33 20.42
N GLN A 336 3.40 -16.96 19.27
CA GLN A 336 3.37 -15.56 18.81
C GLN A 336 2.59 -14.65 19.78
N LEU A 337 1.44 -15.10 20.30
CA LEU A 337 0.69 -14.36 21.30
C LEU A 337 1.47 -14.19 22.61
N LEU A 338 2.16 -15.25 23.06
CA LEU A 338 3.01 -15.18 24.25
C LEU A 338 4.18 -14.23 24.04
N GLN A 339 4.86 -14.31 22.89
CA GLN A 339 5.97 -13.43 22.54
C GLN A 339 5.54 -11.96 22.47
N LYS A 340 4.42 -11.68 21.80
CA LYS A 340 3.87 -10.31 21.69
C LYS A 340 3.48 -9.72 23.05
N ARG A 341 2.97 -10.56 23.96
CA ARG A 341 2.50 -10.10 25.25
C ARG A 341 3.60 -9.99 26.31
N TYR A 342 4.63 -10.80 26.22
CA TYR A 342 5.69 -10.88 27.24
C TYR A 342 7.02 -10.34 26.79
N GLN A 343 7.12 -9.83 25.56
CA GLN A 343 8.37 -9.26 24.98
C GLN A 343 9.61 -10.18 25.14
N ILE A 344 9.40 -11.50 25.07
CA ILE A 344 10.46 -12.50 25.16
C ILE A 344 10.89 -12.91 23.76
#